data_137f8ce26a65cd0539b811ac0dced0d1
#
_entry.id   137f8ce26a65cd0539b811ac0dced0d1
#
_cell.length_a   1.000
_cell.length_b   1.000
_cell.length_c   1.000
_cell.angle_alpha   90.00
_cell.angle_beta   90.00
_cell.angle_gamma   90.00
#
_symmetry.space_group_name_H-M   'P 1'
#
loop_
_entity.id
_entity.type
_entity.pdbx_description
1 polymer ?
#
loop_
_entity_poly.entity_id
_entity_poly.type
_entity_poly.pdbx_seq_one_letter_code
_entity_poly.pdbx_strand_id
1 'polypeptide(L)'
;MKRNASGAQAVQIYRVGGSVRDELLGRAGSDRDWVVVGATPEMLIASGYRPVGRDFPVFLHPETHEEYALARTERKHGTGYRGFEFFASPEVTLLQDLERRDLTINAMARAEDGVLIDPFGGAADLRAGVLRHVSPAFAEDPLRVLRVARFAARFAFDVAPATESLLRTLVASGELATIAPERVWRELATGLMEPHPSRMLSVLRECGALVLWLPEVAALYGVPQRIRDHPEIDTGVHLSRALDYAAAKAFALPVRYGVLAHDLGKGATPRRAWPNHSGHEAQSVRLAERMSARLKVPQDCRDAGRLVARWHGVVHAVRALRPAAILDLLSAADALRRPERLDTLLEACECDALSLPGRGGDYAPARYLRDALAAAKGVDAAAVARKAKASAKPSGAADAIAKAVRAARLKALREWRKSNPGLGAKPGTPPPASRPRRRASGA
;
A
#
# COMPACT_ATOMS: atom_id res chain seq x y z
N MET A 1 -23.55 1.54 -39.45
CA MET A 1 -24.71 1.53 -38.52
C MET A 1 -25.88 0.78 -39.17
N LYS A 2 -26.19 -0.40 -38.70
CA LYS A 2 -27.36 -1.13 -39.15
C LYS A 2 -28.54 -0.73 -38.24
N ARG A 3 -29.55 -0.07 -38.79
CA ARG A 3 -30.83 0.18 -38.11
C ARG A 3 -31.75 -1.02 -38.40
N ASN A 4 -32.36 -1.56 -37.34
CA ASN A 4 -33.44 -2.53 -37.50
C ASN A 4 -34.70 -1.82 -38.04
N ALA A 5 -35.63 -2.56 -38.66
CA ALA A 5 -36.83 -2.04 -39.30
C ALA A 5 -37.78 -1.22 -38.40
N SER A 6 -37.53 -1.18 -37.08
CA SER A 6 -38.30 -0.40 -36.09
C SER A 6 -37.62 0.91 -35.66
N GLY A 7 -36.48 1.31 -36.27
CA GLY A 7 -35.77 2.51 -35.87
C GLY A 7 -34.97 2.40 -34.55
N ALA A 8 -35.08 1.32 -33.83
CA ALA A 8 -34.31 1.08 -32.60
C ALA A 8 -32.87 0.72 -32.93
N GLN A 9 -31.93 1.32 -32.21
CA GLN A 9 -30.51 1.02 -32.33
C GLN A 9 -30.28 -0.45 -31.90
N ALA A 10 -29.58 -1.24 -32.71
CA ALA A 10 -29.27 -2.63 -32.34
C ALA A 10 -28.41 -2.65 -31.07
N VAL A 11 -28.74 -3.54 -30.12
CA VAL A 11 -27.93 -3.76 -28.92
C VAL A 11 -26.54 -4.24 -29.32
N GLN A 12 -25.52 -3.59 -28.77
CA GLN A 12 -24.12 -3.91 -29.02
C GLN A 12 -23.39 -4.09 -27.70
N ILE A 13 -22.53 -5.09 -27.65
CA ILE A 13 -21.79 -5.45 -26.44
C ILE A 13 -20.30 -5.30 -26.72
N TYR A 14 -19.58 -4.69 -25.80
CA TYR A 14 -18.15 -4.45 -25.93
C TYR A 14 -17.44 -4.82 -24.63
N ARG A 15 -16.34 -5.55 -24.75
CA ARG A 15 -15.41 -5.66 -23.62
C ARG A 15 -14.62 -4.37 -23.49
N VAL A 16 -14.42 -3.86 -22.26
CA VAL A 16 -13.88 -2.51 -22.05
C VAL A 16 -12.87 -2.42 -20.92
N GLY A 17 -12.13 -1.34 -20.88
CA GLY A 17 -11.37 -0.90 -19.71
C GLY A 17 -10.16 -1.76 -19.38
N GLY A 18 -10.07 -2.15 -18.11
CA GLY A 18 -8.92 -2.88 -17.56
C GLY A 18 -8.60 -4.17 -18.28
N SER A 19 -9.63 -4.93 -18.69
CA SER A 19 -9.46 -6.21 -19.38
C SER A 19 -8.85 -6.06 -20.79
N VAL A 20 -9.21 -5.00 -21.52
CA VAL A 20 -8.63 -4.72 -22.85
C VAL A 20 -7.17 -4.26 -22.71
N ARG A 21 -6.91 -3.36 -21.76
CA ARG A 21 -5.55 -2.93 -21.44
C ARG A 21 -4.63 -4.09 -21.04
N ASP A 22 -5.08 -4.93 -20.12
CA ASP A 22 -4.26 -6.02 -19.57
C ASP A 22 -4.01 -7.09 -20.64
N GLU A 23 -4.96 -7.33 -21.56
CA GLU A 23 -4.75 -8.17 -22.76
C GLU A 23 -3.65 -7.59 -23.66
N LEU A 24 -3.70 -6.28 -23.96
CA LEU A 24 -2.67 -5.64 -24.79
C LEU A 24 -1.27 -5.65 -24.15
N LEU A 25 -1.20 -5.76 -22.81
CA LEU A 25 0.03 -5.96 -22.05
C LEU A 25 0.47 -7.42 -21.95
N GLY A 26 -0.27 -8.37 -22.54
CA GLY A 26 0.00 -9.80 -22.41
C GLY A 26 -0.22 -10.36 -20.99
N ARG A 27 -1.00 -9.67 -20.15
CA ARG A 27 -1.32 -10.09 -18.79
C ARG A 27 -2.59 -10.94 -18.81
N ALA A 28 -2.51 -12.17 -18.30
CA ALA A 28 -3.67 -13.05 -18.18
C ALA A 28 -4.46 -12.75 -16.89
N GLY A 29 -5.79 -12.96 -16.92
CA GLY A 29 -6.60 -13.11 -15.70
C GLY A 29 -7.17 -11.82 -15.08
N SER A 30 -7.37 -10.73 -15.83
CA SER A 30 -8.20 -9.63 -15.34
C SER A 30 -9.69 -9.96 -15.50
N ASP A 31 -10.49 -9.54 -14.50
CA ASP A 31 -11.94 -9.58 -14.61
C ASP A 31 -12.40 -8.86 -15.88
N ARG A 32 -13.40 -9.42 -16.56
CA ARG A 32 -13.91 -8.86 -17.81
C ARG A 32 -15.08 -7.94 -17.52
N ASP A 33 -14.90 -6.66 -17.85
CA ASP A 33 -15.95 -5.66 -17.79
C ASP A 33 -16.54 -5.49 -19.19
N TRP A 34 -17.87 -5.47 -19.25
CA TRP A 34 -18.62 -5.32 -20.49
C TRP A 34 -19.46 -4.04 -20.47
N VAL A 35 -19.55 -3.37 -21.61
CA VAL A 35 -20.47 -2.25 -21.83
C VAL A 35 -21.50 -2.63 -22.87
N VAL A 36 -22.77 -2.40 -22.54
CA VAL A 36 -23.93 -2.63 -23.41
C VAL A 36 -24.45 -1.29 -23.90
N VAL A 37 -24.47 -1.12 -25.21
CA VAL A 37 -24.97 0.07 -25.92
C VAL A 37 -26.31 -0.28 -26.56
N GLY A 38 -27.27 0.65 -26.51
CA GLY A 38 -28.59 0.47 -27.18
C GLY A 38 -29.60 -0.37 -26.39
N ALA A 39 -29.34 -0.69 -25.11
CA ALA A 39 -30.23 -1.45 -24.24
C ALA A 39 -30.75 -0.61 -23.07
N THR A 40 -31.89 -1.05 -22.52
CA THR A 40 -32.44 -0.56 -21.25
C THR A 40 -32.23 -1.58 -20.12
N PRO A 41 -32.37 -1.18 -18.84
CA PRO A 41 -32.33 -2.10 -17.71
C PRO A 41 -33.36 -3.26 -17.87
N GLU A 42 -34.57 -2.95 -18.33
CA GLU A 42 -35.65 -3.91 -18.50
C GLU A 42 -35.31 -4.96 -19.56
N MET A 43 -34.63 -4.56 -20.65
CA MET A 43 -34.18 -5.48 -21.70
C MET A 43 -33.14 -6.47 -21.16
N LEU A 44 -32.19 -6.00 -20.33
CA LEU A 44 -31.20 -6.89 -19.72
C LEU A 44 -31.84 -7.85 -18.71
N ILE A 45 -32.75 -7.36 -17.87
CA ILE A 45 -33.48 -8.20 -16.92
C ILE A 45 -34.33 -9.26 -17.67
N ALA A 46 -35.03 -8.88 -18.75
CA ALA A 46 -35.79 -9.82 -19.58
C ALA A 46 -34.89 -10.88 -20.23
N SER A 47 -33.63 -10.58 -20.48
CA SER A 47 -32.58 -11.49 -20.97
C SER A 47 -31.91 -12.33 -19.87
N GLY A 48 -32.41 -12.27 -18.63
CA GLY A 48 -31.92 -13.07 -17.51
C GLY A 48 -30.76 -12.47 -16.72
N TYR A 49 -30.29 -11.26 -17.07
CA TYR A 49 -29.25 -10.57 -16.30
C TYR A 49 -29.78 -10.11 -14.93
N ARG A 50 -28.93 -10.17 -13.91
CA ARG A 50 -29.29 -9.80 -12.53
C ARG A 50 -28.69 -8.44 -12.17
N PRO A 51 -29.52 -7.43 -11.81
CA PRO A 51 -29.01 -6.13 -11.38
C PRO A 51 -28.21 -6.24 -10.08
N VAL A 52 -27.04 -5.54 -10.00
CA VAL A 52 -26.19 -5.42 -8.81
C VAL A 52 -25.96 -3.95 -8.48
N GLY A 53 -26.08 -3.62 -7.18
CA GLY A 53 -25.94 -2.25 -6.70
C GLY A 53 -27.23 -1.45 -6.74
N ARG A 54 -27.31 -0.43 -5.86
CA ARG A 54 -28.51 0.43 -5.75
C ARG A 54 -28.44 1.64 -6.69
N ASP A 55 -27.24 2.06 -7.06
CA ASP A 55 -27.03 3.37 -7.70
C ASP A 55 -26.41 3.27 -9.10
N PHE A 56 -26.13 2.06 -9.62
CA PHE A 56 -25.49 1.87 -10.92
C PHE A 56 -26.21 0.81 -11.75
N PRO A 57 -26.41 1.05 -13.06
CA PRO A 57 -26.98 0.08 -13.98
C PRO A 57 -25.91 -0.98 -14.38
N VAL A 58 -25.44 -1.76 -13.40
CA VAL A 58 -24.56 -2.91 -13.58
C VAL A 58 -25.32 -4.18 -13.35
N PHE A 59 -25.09 -5.17 -14.19
CA PHE A 59 -25.80 -6.44 -14.21
C PHE A 59 -24.81 -7.59 -14.28
N LEU A 60 -25.11 -8.71 -13.62
CA LEU A 60 -24.35 -9.94 -13.75
C LEU A 60 -24.96 -10.82 -14.86
N HIS A 61 -24.09 -11.32 -15.72
CA HIS A 61 -24.48 -12.30 -16.74
C HIS A 61 -25.01 -13.57 -16.08
N PRO A 62 -26.11 -14.18 -16.57
CA PRO A 62 -26.75 -15.30 -15.91
C PRO A 62 -25.87 -16.55 -15.76
N GLU A 63 -24.97 -16.79 -16.70
CA GLU A 63 -24.10 -17.98 -16.72
C GLU A 63 -22.67 -17.68 -16.26
N THR A 64 -22.03 -16.62 -16.78
CA THR A 64 -20.61 -16.33 -16.51
C THR A 64 -20.40 -15.51 -15.25
N HIS A 65 -21.43 -14.84 -14.75
CA HIS A 65 -21.36 -13.89 -13.62
C HIS A 65 -20.44 -12.69 -13.87
N GLU A 66 -20.02 -12.46 -15.10
CA GLU A 66 -19.25 -11.28 -15.49
C GLU A 66 -20.12 -10.02 -15.40
N GLU A 67 -19.48 -8.86 -15.15
CA GLU A 67 -20.19 -7.59 -14.99
C GLU A 67 -20.47 -6.91 -16.33
N TYR A 68 -21.74 -6.58 -16.55
CA TYR A 68 -22.24 -5.85 -17.71
C TYR A 68 -22.83 -4.52 -17.26
N ALA A 69 -22.26 -3.41 -17.73
CA ALA A 69 -22.76 -2.08 -17.45
C ALA A 69 -23.46 -1.51 -18.69
N LEU A 70 -24.58 -0.82 -18.51
CA LEU A 70 -25.13 -0.01 -19.59
C LEU A 70 -24.22 1.17 -19.89
N ALA A 71 -24.08 1.52 -21.18
CA ALA A 71 -23.39 2.73 -21.60
C ALA A 71 -24.04 3.94 -20.93
N ARG A 72 -23.23 4.83 -20.38
CA ARG A 72 -23.73 5.96 -19.59
C ARG A 72 -22.87 7.20 -19.74
N THR A 73 -23.52 8.33 -19.51
CA THR A 73 -22.84 9.60 -19.24
C THR A 73 -22.98 9.97 -17.77
N GLU A 74 -22.07 10.77 -17.28
CA GLU A 74 -22.09 11.29 -15.93
C GLU A 74 -22.24 12.80 -15.98
N ARG A 75 -23.10 13.39 -15.15
CA ARG A 75 -23.24 14.85 -15.00
C ARG A 75 -23.05 15.23 -13.55
N LYS A 76 -22.18 16.19 -13.30
CA LYS A 76 -21.96 16.75 -11.98
C LYS A 76 -23.03 17.82 -11.70
N HIS A 77 -23.90 17.59 -10.71
CA HIS A 77 -24.90 18.56 -10.25
C HIS A 77 -24.57 19.17 -8.87
N GLY A 78 -23.48 18.75 -8.22
CA GLY A 78 -23.12 19.22 -6.87
C GLY A 78 -21.67 18.89 -6.49
N THR A 79 -21.28 19.23 -5.27
CA THR A 79 -19.96 18.91 -4.71
C THR A 79 -19.90 17.50 -4.14
N GLY A 80 -18.80 16.78 -4.36
CA GLY A 80 -18.52 15.44 -3.83
C GLY A 80 -19.24 14.30 -4.59
N TYR A 81 -19.09 13.08 -4.08
CA TYR A 81 -19.57 11.83 -4.72
C TYR A 81 -21.11 11.78 -4.92
N ARG A 82 -21.90 12.38 -4.05
CA ARG A 82 -23.37 12.44 -4.17
C ARG A 82 -23.86 13.48 -5.19
N GLY A 83 -22.95 14.25 -5.77
CA GLY A 83 -23.25 15.26 -6.78
C GLY A 83 -23.24 14.73 -8.21
N PHE A 84 -23.13 13.41 -8.43
CA PHE A 84 -23.20 12.81 -9.76
C PHE A 84 -24.60 12.24 -10.04
N GLU A 85 -25.14 12.59 -11.17
CA GLU A 85 -26.29 11.94 -11.76
C GLU A 85 -25.81 11.08 -12.93
N PHE A 86 -26.15 9.78 -12.85
CA PHE A 86 -25.80 8.81 -13.90
C PHE A 86 -26.96 8.72 -14.87
N PHE A 87 -26.69 9.04 -16.11
CA PHE A 87 -27.68 8.95 -17.17
C PHE A 87 -27.34 7.79 -18.09
N ALA A 88 -28.08 6.67 -17.91
CA ALA A 88 -28.01 5.52 -18.80
C ALA A 88 -29.25 5.54 -19.72
N SER A 89 -29.01 5.64 -21.01
CA SER A 89 -30.05 5.64 -22.04
C SER A 89 -29.57 4.84 -23.24
N PRO A 90 -30.48 4.17 -23.99
CA PRO A 90 -30.09 3.49 -25.22
C PRO A 90 -29.42 4.39 -26.26
N GLU A 91 -29.55 5.71 -26.13
CA GLU A 91 -28.97 6.71 -27.02
C GLU A 91 -27.50 7.01 -26.70
N VAL A 92 -27.02 6.60 -25.50
CA VAL A 92 -25.62 6.80 -25.13
C VAL A 92 -24.73 5.90 -25.96
N THR A 93 -23.83 6.53 -26.69
CA THR A 93 -22.88 5.83 -27.57
C THR A 93 -21.68 5.26 -26.81
N LEU A 94 -21.02 4.25 -27.40
CA LEU A 94 -19.75 3.74 -26.87
C LEU A 94 -18.70 4.87 -26.72
N LEU A 95 -18.63 5.79 -27.67
CA LEU A 95 -17.66 6.91 -27.62
C LEU A 95 -17.89 7.76 -26.37
N GLN A 96 -19.13 8.12 -26.05
CA GLN A 96 -19.47 8.90 -24.86
C GLN A 96 -19.15 8.13 -23.56
N ASP A 97 -19.35 6.82 -23.51
CA ASP A 97 -18.95 6.02 -22.34
C ASP A 97 -17.43 5.96 -22.17
N LEU A 98 -16.68 5.85 -23.27
CA LEU A 98 -15.21 5.85 -23.22
C LEU A 98 -14.65 7.23 -22.87
N GLU A 99 -15.27 8.32 -23.35
CA GLU A 99 -14.81 9.71 -23.14
C GLU A 99 -14.85 10.13 -21.67
N ARG A 100 -15.81 9.65 -20.88
CA ARG A 100 -15.94 9.94 -19.43
C ARG A 100 -14.94 9.20 -18.57
N ARG A 101 -14.17 8.23 -19.09
CA ARG A 101 -13.20 7.42 -18.33
C ARG A 101 -12.01 8.26 -17.89
N ASP A 102 -11.24 7.71 -16.94
CA ASP A 102 -10.11 8.40 -16.33
C ASP A 102 -8.91 8.55 -17.28
N LEU A 103 -8.41 7.44 -17.83
CA LEU A 103 -7.17 7.41 -18.61
C LEU A 103 -7.40 6.76 -19.98
N THR A 104 -6.67 7.23 -20.99
CA THR A 104 -6.72 6.70 -22.36
C THR A 104 -6.50 5.18 -22.38
N ILE A 105 -5.57 4.67 -21.58
CA ILE A 105 -5.28 3.24 -21.45
C ILE A 105 -6.45 2.41 -20.88
N ASN A 106 -7.46 3.04 -20.28
CA ASN A 106 -8.69 2.45 -19.77
C ASN A 106 -9.90 2.79 -20.63
N ALA A 107 -9.73 3.61 -21.69
CA ALA A 107 -10.78 4.09 -22.58
C ALA A 107 -10.73 3.38 -23.94
N MET A 108 -10.44 2.11 -23.93
CA MET A 108 -10.43 1.22 -25.09
C MET A 108 -11.54 0.19 -24.96
N ALA A 109 -12.07 -0.24 -26.09
CA ALA A 109 -13.08 -1.31 -26.16
C ALA A 109 -12.66 -2.35 -27.20
N ARG A 110 -13.18 -3.57 -27.03
CA ARG A 110 -13.04 -4.64 -28.02
C ARG A 110 -14.45 -5.14 -28.37
N ALA A 111 -14.75 -5.13 -29.67
CA ALA A 111 -15.99 -5.66 -30.19
C ALA A 111 -15.99 -7.20 -30.18
N GLU A 112 -17.14 -7.82 -30.38
CA GLU A 112 -17.30 -9.29 -30.42
C GLU A 112 -16.46 -9.96 -31.52
N ASP A 113 -16.31 -9.27 -32.67
CA ASP A 113 -15.46 -9.73 -33.77
C ASP A 113 -13.94 -9.56 -33.52
N GLY A 114 -13.57 -9.08 -32.34
CA GLY A 114 -12.20 -8.87 -31.94
C GLY A 114 -11.58 -7.53 -32.37
N VAL A 115 -12.32 -6.66 -33.05
CA VAL A 115 -11.82 -5.35 -33.46
C VAL A 115 -11.57 -4.45 -32.25
N LEU A 116 -10.37 -3.86 -32.16
CA LEU A 116 -10.03 -2.86 -31.14
C LEU A 116 -10.60 -1.51 -31.53
N ILE A 117 -11.37 -0.91 -30.61
CA ILE A 117 -11.91 0.45 -30.72
C ILE A 117 -11.15 1.34 -29.73
N ASP A 118 -10.31 2.22 -30.25
CA ASP A 118 -9.41 3.08 -29.49
C ASP A 118 -9.48 4.54 -29.97
N PRO A 119 -10.57 5.25 -29.65
CA PRO A 119 -10.77 6.61 -30.16
C PRO A 119 -9.83 7.66 -29.53
N PHE A 120 -9.21 7.34 -28.40
CA PHE A 120 -8.39 8.28 -27.62
C PHE A 120 -6.89 7.93 -27.61
N GLY A 121 -6.46 6.94 -28.41
CA GLY A 121 -5.05 6.57 -28.55
C GLY A 121 -4.46 5.82 -27.36
N GLY A 122 -5.31 5.12 -26.59
CA GLY A 122 -4.90 4.37 -25.39
C GLY A 122 -3.85 3.30 -25.69
N ALA A 123 -3.93 2.62 -26.82
CA ALA A 123 -2.94 1.63 -27.22
C ALA A 123 -1.56 2.24 -27.53
N ALA A 124 -1.52 3.47 -28.04
CA ALA A 124 -0.28 4.20 -28.25
C ALA A 124 0.33 4.64 -26.90
N ASP A 125 -0.47 5.24 -26.03
CA ASP A 125 -0.04 5.62 -24.68
C ASP A 125 0.42 4.41 -23.86
N LEU A 126 -0.24 3.25 -24.01
CA LEU A 126 0.13 2.00 -23.35
C LEU A 126 1.52 1.51 -23.79
N ARG A 127 1.82 1.56 -25.10
CA ARG A 127 3.15 1.22 -25.63
C ARG A 127 4.23 2.20 -25.22
N ALA A 128 3.86 3.50 -25.12
CA ALA A 128 4.78 4.56 -24.70
C ALA A 128 4.99 4.62 -23.18
N GLY A 129 4.22 3.87 -22.39
CA GLY A 129 4.29 3.93 -20.93
C GLY A 129 3.79 5.26 -20.36
N VAL A 130 2.69 5.83 -20.92
CA VAL A 130 2.17 7.15 -20.56
C VAL A 130 0.77 7.06 -19.97
N LEU A 131 0.54 7.78 -18.86
CA LEU A 131 -0.76 7.99 -18.23
C LEU A 131 -1.32 9.34 -18.68
N ARG A 132 -2.28 9.31 -19.59
CA ARG A 132 -2.96 10.48 -20.15
C ARG A 132 -4.44 10.44 -19.79
N HIS A 133 -5.00 11.55 -19.29
CA HIS A 133 -6.46 11.71 -19.13
C HIS A 133 -7.17 11.71 -20.48
N VAL A 134 -8.40 11.22 -20.49
CA VAL A 134 -9.17 11.07 -21.75
C VAL A 134 -9.69 12.41 -22.23
N SER A 135 -10.34 13.18 -21.35
CA SER A 135 -11.07 14.41 -21.69
C SER A 135 -11.15 15.34 -20.48
N PRO A 136 -11.66 16.59 -20.63
CA PRO A 136 -11.95 17.47 -19.50
C PRO A 136 -12.90 16.88 -18.45
N ALA A 137 -13.73 15.92 -18.80
CA ALA A 137 -14.59 15.19 -17.86
C ALA A 137 -13.78 14.45 -16.76
N PHE A 138 -12.46 14.29 -16.95
CA PHE A 138 -11.56 13.81 -15.89
C PHE A 138 -11.69 14.62 -14.60
N ALA A 139 -11.89 15.92 -14.68
CA ALA A 139 -12.00 16.82 -13.53
C ALA A 139 -13.28 16.61 -12.70
N GLU A 140 -14.26 15.89 -13.20
CA GLU A 140 -15.54 15.68 -12.52
C GLU A 140 -15.37 14.83 -11.25
N ASP A 141 -14.52 13.78 -11.24
CA ASP A 141 -14.22 12.99 -10.03
C ASP A 141 -12.79 13.27 -9.52
N PRO A 142 -12.64 14.05 -8.43
CA PRO A 142 -11.33 14.35 -7.85
C PRO A 142 -10.55 13.10 -7.38
N LEU A 143 -11.22 11.96 -7.15
CA LEU A 143 -10.57 10.69 -6.80
C LEU A 143 -9.64 10.20 -7.93
N ARG A 144 -9.85 10.65 -9.16
CA ARG A 144 -9.01 10.29 -10.31
C ARG A 144 -7.55 10.70 -10.12
N VAL A 145 -7.26 11.72 -9.29
CA VAL A 145 -5.89 12.06 -8.88
C VAL A 145 -5.20 10.87 -8.20
N LEU A 146 -5.87 10.22 -7.23
CA LEU A 146 -5.34 9.01 -6.59
C LEU A 146 -5.26 7.83 -7.55
N ARG A 147 -6.23 7.70 -8.45
CA ARG A 147 -6.23 6.63 -9.46
C ARG A 147 -5.05 6.73 -10.41
N VAL A 148 -4.71 7.93 -10.91
CA VAL A 148 -3.49 8.15 -11.71
C VAL A 148 -2.25 7.75 -10.92
N ALA A 149 -2.12 8.20 -9.69
CA ALA A 149 -0.99 7.85 -8.82
C ALA A 149 -0.88 6.33 -8.59
N ARG A 150 -2.02 5.64 -8.41
CA ARG A 150 -2.05 4.17 -8.29
C ARG A 150 -1.67 3.48 -9.61
N PHE A 151 -2.13 3.98 -10.76
CA PHE A 151 -1.71 3.41 -12.04
C PHE A 151 -0.22 3.63 -12.31
N ALA A 152 0.35 4.77 -11.88
CA ALA A 152 1.80 4.96 -11.91
C ALA A 152 2.52 3.91 -11.05
N ALA A 153 2.00 3.58 -9.87
CA ALA A 153 2.54 2.49 -9.04
C ALA A 153 2.39 1.10 -9.68
N ARG A 154 1.31 0.87 -10.42
CA ARG A 154 1.02 -0.43 -11.07
C ARG A 154 1.92 -0.70 -12.27
N PHE A 155 2.15 0.30 -13.09
CA PHE A 155 2.79 0.14 -14.40
C PHE A 155 4.17 0.76 -14.51
N ALA A 156 4.59 1.56 -13.53
CA ALA A 156 5.78 2.43 -13.58
C ALA A 156 5.74 3.44 -14.76
N PHE A 157 4.54 3.79 -15.25
CA PHE A 157 4.36 4.73 -16.36
C PHE A 157 4.51 6.17 -15.90
N ASP A 158 4.89 7.05 -16.82
CA ASP A 158 5.00 8.47 -16.59
C ASP A 158 3.66 9.19 -16.84
N VAL A 159 3.43 10.27 -16.10
CA VAL A 159 2.22 11.09 -16.29
C VAL A 159 2.45 12.07 -17.42
N ALA A 160 1.51 12.15 -18.38
CA ALA A 160 1.59 13.12 -19.48
C ALA A 160 1.58 14.56 -18.94
N PRO A 161 2.37 15.50 -19.50
CA PRO A 161 2.46 16.89 -18.98
C PRO A 161 1.11 17.59 -18.87
N ALA A 162 0.20 17.39 -19.83
CA ALA A 162 -1.15 17.96 -19.79
C ALA A 162 -1.98 17.38 -18.63
N THR A 163 -1.81 16.06 -18.33
CA THR A 163 -2.46 15.41 -17.20
C THR A 163 -1.89 15.92 -15.89
N GLU A 164 -0.57 16.06 -15.78
CA GLU A 164 0.08 16.61 -14.60
C GLU A 164 -0.40 18.03 -14.27
N SER A 165 -0.53 18.88 -15.30
CA SER A 165 -1.11 20.23 -15.15
C SER A 165 -2.55 20.17 -14.63
N LEU A 166 -3.38 19.25 -15.16
CA LEU A 166 -4.76 19.05 -14.73
C LEU A 166 -4.82 18.56 -13.27
N LEU A 167 -3.94 17.63 -12.87
CA LEU A 167 -3.85 17.18 -11.48
C LEU A 167 -3.53 18.34 -10.52
N ARG A 168 -2.58 19.20 -10.87
CA ARG A 168 -2.25 20.40 -10.06
C ARG A 168 -3.44 21.36 -9.95
N THR A 169 -4.17 21.56 -11.04
CA THR A 169 -5.40 22.40 -11.04
C THR A 169 -6.46 21.82 -10.09
N LEU A 170 -6.68 20.50 -10.12
CA LEU A 170 -7.62 19.83 -9.23
C LEU A 170 -7.18 19.92 -7.75
N VAL A 171 -5.89 19.81 -7.48
CA VAL A 171 -5.36 20.02 -6.11
C VAL A 171 -5.64 21.45 -5.64
N ALA A 172 -5.39 22.44 -6.52
CA ALA A 172 -5.58 23.85 -6.19
C ALA A 172 -7.06 24.24 -6.01
N SER A 173 -8.01 23.52 -6.63
CA SER A 173 -9.45 23.78 -6.47
C SER A 173 -9.98 23.49 -5.07
N GLY A 174 -9.25 22.69 -4.27
CA GLY A 174 -9.69 22.27 -2.93
C GLY A 174 -10.72 21.13 -2.94
N GLU A 175 -11.21 20.67 -4.09
CA GLU A 175 -12.22 19.61 -4.17
C GLU A 175 -11.73 18.26 -3.61
N LEU A 176 -10.41 18.02 -3.60
CA LEU A 176 -9.83 16.80 -3.05
C LEU A 176 -10.15 16.58 -1.55
N ALA A 177 -10.37 17.67 -0.81
CA ALA A 177 -10.72 17.61 0.60
C ALA A 177 -12.15 17.08 0.86
N THR A 178 -13.01 17.06 -0.17
CA THR A 178 -14.40 16.58 -0.06
C THR A 178 -14.52 15.06 -0.22
N ILE A 179 -13.45 14.38 -0.62
CA ILE A 179 -13.45 12.93 -0.84
C ILE A 179 -13.56 12.19 0.49
N ALA A 180 -14.49 11.23 0.58
CA ALA A 180 -14.64 10.40 1.77
C ALA A 180 -13.33 9.65 2.11
N PRO A 181 -12.88 9.68 3.39
CA PRO A 181 -11.62 9.07 3.80
C PRO A 181 -11.49 7.60 3.43
N GLU A 182 -12.57 6.85 3.42
CA GLU A 182 -12.62 5.44 3.06
C GLU A 182 -12.30 5.21 1.56
N ARG A 183 -12.72 6.15 0.68
CA ARG A 183 -12.37 6.11 -0.75
C ARG A 183 -10.89 6.43 -0.94
N VAL A 184 -10.38 7.44 -0.23
CA VAL A 184 -8.95 7.79 -0.23
C VAL A 184 -8.12 6.60 0.24
N TRP A 185 -8.50 6.00 1.37
CA TRP A 185 -7.79 4.83 1.91
C TRP A 185 -7.78 3.65 0.93
N ARG A 186 -8.90 3.36 0.27
CA ARG A 186 -8.99 2.26 -0.69
C ARG A 186 -7.96 2.41 -1.83
N GLU A 187 -7.86 3.59 -2.44
CA GLU A 187 -6.89 3.84 -3.51
C GLU A 187 -5.44 3.81 -2.98
N LEU A 188 -5.18 4.38 -1.79
CA LEU A 188 -3.86 4.34 -1.16
C LEU A 188 -3.45 2.90 -0.81
N ALA A 189 -4.33 2.12 -0.22
CA ALA A 189 -4.07 0.73 0.14
C ALA A 189 -3.79 -0.12 -1.10
N THR A 190 -4.58 0.04 -2.17
CA THR A 190 -4.34 -0.64 -3.44
C THR A 190 -3.00 -0.20 -4.04
N GLY A 191 -2.70 1.11 -4.03
CA GLY A 191 -1.43 1.64 -4.53
C GLY A 191 -0.21 1.17 -3.74
N LEU A 192 -0.33 1.01 -2.42
CA LEU A 192 0.71 0.40 -1.60
C LEU A 192 0.96 -1.07 -1.99
N MET A 193 -0.05 -1.79 -2.47
CA MET A 193 0.06 -3.19 -2.89
C MET A 193 0.55 -3.38 -4.32
N GLU A 194 0.63 -2.31 -5.11
CA GLU A 194 1.16 -2.36 -6.48
C GLU A 194 2.68 -2.62 -6.50
N PRO A 195 3.26 -2.97 -7.67
CA PRO A 195 4.70 -3.29 -7.80
C PRO A 195 5.66 -2.13 -7.48
N HIS A 196 5.24 -0.87 -7.71
CA HIS A 196 6.10 0.30 -7.57
C HIS A 196 5.43 1.39 -6.70
N PRO A 197 5.16 1.13 -5.39
CA PRO A 197 4.43 2.06 -4.54
C PRO A 197 5.11 3.43 -4.38
N SER A 198 6.43 3.52 -4.56
CA SER A 198 7.16 4.79 -4.59
C SER A 198 6.67 5.74 -5.68
N ARG A 199 6.26 5.21 -6.85
CA ARG A 199 5.71 6.01 -7.96
C ARG A 199 4.41 6.71 -7.58
N MET A 200 3.56 6.05 -6.77
CA MET A 200 2.36 6.69 -6.22
C MET A 200 2.73 7.92 -5.39
N LEU A 201 3.70 7.79 -4.49
CA LEU A 201 4.14 8.91 -3.65
C LEU A 201 4.75 10.04 -4.48
N SER A 202 5.54 9.71 -5.53
CA SER A 202 6.12 10.70 -6.44
C SER A 202 5.05 11.52 -7.16
N VAL A 203 4.07 10.87 -7.80
CA VAL A 203 2.98 11.55 -8.50
C VAL A 203 2.17 12.44 -7.56
N LEU A 204 1.80 11.93 -6.36
CA LEU A 204 1.07 12.71 -5.36
C LEU A 204 1.89 13.91 -4.87
N ARG A 205 3.20 13.79 -4.75
CA ARG A 205 4.10 14.88 -4.36
C ARG A 205 4.21 15.93 -5.45
N GLU A 206 4.43 15.52 -6.68
CA GLU A 206 4.63 16.39 -7.84
C GLU A 206 3.39 17.23 -8.16
N CYS A 207 2.19 16.69 -7.99
CA CYS A 207 0.95 17.44 -8.14
C CYS A 207 0.50 18.19 -6.86
N GLY A 208 1.18 18.00 -5.72
CA GLY A 208 0.84 18.65 -4.44
C GLY A 208 -0.22 17.92 -3.59
N ALA A 209 -0.78 16.81 -4.07
CA ALA A 209 -1.81 16.06 -3.34
C ALA A 209 -1.27 15.34 -2.10
N LEU A 210 0.04 15.03 -2.06
CA LEU A 210 0.65 14.32 -0.94
C LEU A 210 0.48 15.09 0.39
N VAL A 211 0.60 16.41 0.36
CA VAL A 211 0.45 17.27 1.55
C VAL A 211 -0.99 17.24 2.08
N LEU A 212 -1.98 17.07 1.22
CA LEU A 212 -3.39 17.05 1.61
C LEU A 212 -3.77 15.74 2.31
N TRP A 213 -3.35 14.61 1.76
CA TRP A 213 -3.76 13.30 2.26
C TRP A 213 -2.78 12.66 3.23
N LEU A 214 -1.49 12.87 3.02
CA LEU A 214 -0.39 12.29 3.78
C LEU A 214 0.65 13.36 4.18
N PRO A 215 0.25 14.44 4.90
CA PRO A 215 1.16 15.51 5.29
C PRO A 215 2.35 14.99 6.11
N GLU A 216 2.15 13.92 6.89
CA GLU A 216 3.19 13.29 7.68
C GLU A 216 4.28 12.64 6.78
N VAL A 217 3.87 12.06 5.65
CA VAL A 217 4.80 11.49 4.65
C VAL A 217 5.46 12.60 3.85
N ALA A 218 4.70 13.62 3.45
CA ALA A 218 5.24 14.78 2.72
C ALA A 218 6.36 15.47 3.50
N ALA A 219 6.25 15.55 4.82
CA ALA A 219 7.24 16.17 5.70
C ALA A 219 8.57 15.40 5.79
N LEU A 220 8.67 14.18 5.26
CA LEU A 220 9.91 13.39 5.26
C LEU A 220 10.89 13.80 4.15
N TYR A 221 10.37 14.37 3.06
CA TYR A 221 11.22 14.79 1.95
C TYR A 221 12.02 16.03 2.30
N GLY A 222 13.31 16.02 1.99
CA GLY A 222 14.25 17.08 2.37
C GLY A 222 14.77 16.97 3.82
N VAL A 223 14.40 15.92 4.54
CA VAL A 223 14.87 15.67 5.92
C VAL A 223 16.12 14.77 5.88
N PRO A 224 17.30 15.28 6.26
CA PRO A 224 18.53 14.50 6.19
C PRO A 224 18.62 13.49 7.33
N GLN A 225 19.18 12.32 7.04
CA GLN A 225 19.52 11.30 8.02
C GLN A 225 21.02 10.94 7.96
N ARG A 226 21.51 10.11 8.88
CA ARG A 226 22.94 9.79 8.99
C ARG A 226 23.41 9.04 7.76
N ILE A 227 24.40 9.58 7.06
CA ILE A 227 25.06 8.96 5.88
C ILE A 227 25.57 7.54 6.18
N ARG A 228 26.06 7.30 7.41
CA ARG A 228 26.57 6.00 7.81
C ARG A 228 25.54 4.89 7.74
N ASP A 229 24.30 5.20 8.12
CA ASP A 229 23.20 4.25 8.23
C ASP A 229 22.36 4.28 6.96
N HIS A 230 22.23 5.46 6.31
CA HIS A 230 21.40 5.74 5.16
C HIS A 230 22.16 6.58 4.11
N PRO A 231 22.85 5.93 3.15
CA PRO A 231 23.63 6.62 2.12
C PRO A 231 22.82 7.57 1.22
N GLU A 232 21.50 7.34 1.09
CA GLU A 232 20.56 8.20 0.36
C GLU A 232 20.30 9.54 1.04
N ILE A 233 20.67 9.69 2.30
CA ILE A 233 20.55 10.90 3.14
C ILE A 233 19.12 11.36 3.36
N ASP A 234 18.27 11.41 2.35
CA ASP A 234 16.87 11.90 2.42
C ASP A 234 15.91 10.83 2.94
N THR A 235 15.17 11.16 4.00
CA THR A 235 14.23 10.22 4.65
C THR A 235 13.05 9.84 3.75
N GLY A 236 12.56 10.75 2.90
CA GLY A 236 11.47 10.46 1.95
C GLY A 236 11.93 9.56 0.82
N VAL A 237 13.18 9.71 0.37
CA VAL A 237 13.79 8.80 -0.62
C VAL A 237 14.01 7.43 0.00
N HIS A 238 14.46 7.36 1.24
CA HIS A 238 14.59 6.10 1.98
C HIS A 238 13.25 5.37 2.09
N LEU A 239 12.19 6.07 2.53
CA LEU A 239 10.84 5.51 2.61
C LEU A 239 10.38 4.92 1.27
N SER A 240 10.60 5.65 0.17
CA SER A 240 10.25 5.22 -1.17
C SER A 240 10.92 3.88 -1.54
N ARG A 241 12.22 3.76 -1.27
CA ARG A 241 12.99 2.52 -1.49
C ARG A 241 12.52 1.36 -0.61
N ALA A 242 12.23 1.64 0.66
CA ALA A 242 11.75 0.62 1.59
C ALA A 242 10.37 0.07 1.17
N LEU A 243 9.48 0.92 0.62
CA LEU A 243 8.19 0.49 0.07
C LEU A 243 8.35 -0.36 -1.20
N ASP A 244 9.24 0.02 -2.11
CA ASP A 244 9.51 -0.78 -3.32
C ASP A 244 10.17 -2.11 -2.97
N TYR A 245 11.04 -2.15 -1.96
CA TYR A 245 11.57 -3.40 -1.42
C TYR A 245 10.47 -4.30 -0.86
N ALA A 246 9.54 -3.73 -0.08
CA ALA A 246 8.39 -4.46 0.45
C ALA A 246 7.49 -5.02 -0.68
N ALA A 247 7.36 -4.27 -1.79
CA ALA A 247 6.63 -4.72 -2.97
C ALA A 247 7.34 -5.88 -3.68
N ALA A 248 8.65 -5.77 -3.88
CA ALA A 248 9.47 -6.83 -4.49
C ALA A 248 9.45 -8.14 -3.68
N LYS A 249 9.31 -8.05 -2.36
CA LYS A 249 9.15 -9.19 -1.45
C LYS A 249 7.72 -9.70 -1.35
N ALA A 250 6.77 -9.09 -2.04
CA ALA A 250 5.34 -9.41 -1.98
C ALA A 250 4.76 -9.39 -0.55
N PHE A 251 5.30 -8.56 0.34
CA PHE A 251 4.82 -8.45 1.71
C PHE A 251 3.39 -7.89 1.76
N ALA A 252 2.64 -8.34 2.75
CA ALA A 252 1.23 -8.00 2.96
C ALA A 252 1.03 -6.51 3.30
N LEU A 253 -0.20 -6.01 3.10
CA LEU A 253 -0.56 -4.61 3.35
C LEU A 253 -0.20 -4.09 4.75
N PRO A 254 -0.41 -4.84 5.86
CA PRO A 254 0.00 -4.38 7.18
C PRO A 254 1.50 -4.11 7.29
N VAL A 255 2.35 -4.92 6.64
CA VAL A 255 3.81 -4.71 6.59
C VAL A 255 4.13 -3.42 5.83
N ARG A 256 3.56 -3.23 4.62
CA ARG A 256 3.80 -2.03 3.79
C ARG A 256 3.30 -0.77 4.48
N TYR A 257 2.18 -0.85 5.19
CA TYR A 257 1.70 0.26 6.02
C TYR A 257 2.61 0.52 7.22
N GLY A 258 3.16 -0.52 7.85
CA GLY A 258 4.18 -0.42 8.88
C GLY A 258 5.44 0.31 8.37
N VAL A 259 5.90 -0.04 7.16
CA VAL A 259 7.00 0.66 6.47
C VAL A 259 6.64 2.11 6.20
N LEU A 260 5.41 2.41 5.72
CA LEU A 260 4.97 3.79 5.50
C LEU A 260 5.01 4.62 6.79
N ALA A 261 4.76 4.02 7.94
CA ALA A 261 4.56 4.70 9.22
C ALA A 261 5.82 4.79 10.10
N HIS A 262 6.86 3.99 9.85
CA HIS A 262 7.96 3.78 10.82
C HIS A 262 8.69 5.06 11.21
N ASP A 263 8.97 5.91 10.25
CA ASP A 263 9.85 7.07 10.37
C ASP A 263 9.15 8.43 10.29
N LEU A 264 7.81 8.48 10.34
CA LEU A 264 7.04 9.72 10.23
C LEU A 264 7.50 10.81 11.21
N GLY A 265 7.98 10.40 12.38
CA GLY A 265 8.51 11.30 13.41
C GLY A 265 9.77 12.05 13.00
N LYS A 266 10.58 11.55 12.06
CA LYS A 266 11.77 12.25 11.58
C LYS A 266 11.41 13.59 10.94
N GLY A 267 10.30 13.65 10.20
CA GLY A 267 9.76 14.89 9.62
C GLY A 267 9.30 15.93 10.64
N ALA A 268 9.02 15.49 11.88
CA ALA A 268 8.59 16.39 12.97
C ALA A 268 9.73 16.78 13.94
N THR A 269 10.95 16.30 13.73
CA THR A 269 12.09 16.67 14.59
C THR A 269 12.62 18.07 14.23
N PRO A 270 12.99 18.89 15.23
CA PRO A 270 13.58 20.20 14.96
C PRO A 270 14.94 20.06 14.25
N ARG A 271 15.29 21.02 13.40
CA ARG A 271 16.55 20.99 12.62
C ARG A 271 17.81 20.78 13.46
N ARG A 272 17.84 21.27 14.73
CA ARG A 272 18.95 21.03 15.67
C ARG A 272 19.15 19.56 16.06
N ALA A 273 18.13 18.71 15.87
CA ALA A 273 18.21 17.27 16.12
C ALA A 273 18.66 16.46 14.91
N TRP A 274 18.82 17.11 13.77
CA TRP A 274 19.28 16.49 12.54
C TRP A 274 20.79 16.20 12.60
N PRO A 275 21.27 15.14 12.00
CA PRO A 275 20.56 14.04 11.32
C PRO A 275 20.22 12.87 12.27
N ASN A 276 20.25 13.08 13.59
CA ASN A 276 20.14 12.01 14.59
C ASN A 276 18.71 11.63 14.95
N HIS A 277 17.78 12.57 14.86
CA HIS A 277 16.34 12.41 15.10
C HIS A 277 15.98 11.72 16.43
N SER A 278 16.71 11.99 17.51
CA SER A 278 16.49 11.33 18.80
C SER A 278 15.05 11.45 19.26
N GLY A 279 14.41 10.30 19.57
CA GLY A 279 13.02 10.22 20.04
C GLY A 279 11.97 10.29 18.92
N HIS A 280 12.36 10.16 17.65
CA HIS A 280 11.44 10.17 16.53
C HIS A 280 10.42 9.01 16.61
N GLU A 281 10.75 7.89 17.23
CA GLU A 281 9.86 6.72 17.33
C GLU A 281 8.57 7.07 18.07
N ALA A 282 8.65 7.81 19.18
CA ALA A 282 7.46 8.24 19.92
C ALA A 282 6.62 9.24 19.10
N GLN A 283 7.25 10.09 18.30
CA GLN A 283 6.56 10.97 17.35
C GLN A 283 5.92 10.18 16.21
N SER A 284 6.65 9.19 15.64
CA SER A 284 6.14 8.32 14.59
C SER A 284 4.86 7.61 15.02
N VAL A 285 4.81 7.08 16.24
CA VAL A 285 3.56 6.46 16.79
C VAL A 285 2.39 7.45 16.76
N ARG A 286 2.59 8.66 17.30
CA ARG A 286 1.51 9.67 17.35
C ARG A 286 1.04 10.08 15.95
N LEU A 287 1.98 10.26 15.02
CA LEU A 287 1.67 10.65 13.65
C LEU A 287 0.98 9.51 12.90
N ALA A 288 1.42 8.26 13.07
CA ALA A 288 0.78 7.08 12.50
C ALA A 288 -0.68 6.92 13.02
N GLU A 289 -0.92 7.16 14.30
CA GLU A 289 -2.27 7.13 14.88
C GLU A 289 -3.18 8.21 14.28
N ARG A 290 -2.68 9.46 14.14
CA ARG A 290 -3.41 10.57 13.52
C ARG A 290 -3.73 10.29 12.05
N MET A 291 -2.74 9.85 11.27
CA MET A 291 -2.89 9.45 9.88
C MET A 291 -3.92 8.33 9.74
N SER A 292 -3.82 7.29 10.57
CA SER A 292 -4.75 6.17 10.57
C SER A 292 -6.19 6.58 10.90
N ALA A 293 -6.37 7.46 11.88
CA ALA A 293 -7.70 7.95 12.27
C ALA A 293 -8.33 8.80 11.16
N ARG A 294 -7.56 9.71 10.54
CA ARG A 294 -7.99 10.57 9.45
C ARG A 294 -8.42 9.78 8.22
N LEU A 295 -7.67 8.75 7.85
CA LEU A 295 -7.90 7.94 6.65
C LEU A 295 -8.81 6.72 6.90
N LYS A 296 -9.31 6.52 8.11
CA LYS A 296 -10.12 5.34 8.49
C LYS A 296 -9.44 4.01 8.19
N VAL A 297 -8.12 3.95 8.46
CA VAL A 297 -7.30 2.76 8.22
C VAL A 297 -7.83 1.56 9.04
N PRO A 298 -7.92 0.34 8.49
CA PRO A 298 -8.30 -0.88 9.19
C PRO A 298 -7.38 -1.20 10.38
N GLN A 299 -7.91 -1.94 11.36
CA GLN A 299 -7.25 -2.18 12.64
C GLN A 299 -5.92 -2.92 12.53
N ASP A 300 -5.80 -3.89 11.64
CA ASP A 300 -4.58 -4.65 11.37
C ASP A 300 -3.43 -3.77 10.90
N CYS A 301 -3.69 -2.88 9.94
CA CYS A 301 -2.73 -1.89 9.46
C CYS A 301 -2.38 -0.86 10.55
N ARG A 302 -3.37 -0.38 11.31
CA ARG A 302 -3.14 0.55 12.43
C ARG A 302 -2.22 -0.05 13.48
N ASP A 303 -2.47 -1.30 13.86
CA ASP A 303 -1.65 -2.02 14.83
C ASP A 303 -0.23 -2.23 14.32
N ALA A 304 -0.06 -2.62 13.03
CA ALA A 304 1.23 -2.74 12.39
C ALA A 304 1.98 -1.40 12.37
N GLY A 305 1.33 -0.32 11.93
CA GLY A 305 1.91 1.03 11.90
C GLY A 305 2.44 1.47 13.27
N ARG A 306 1.65 1.30 14.33
CA ARG A 306 2.07 1.59 15.71
C ARG A 306 3.25 0.75 16.18
N LEU A 307 3.17 -0.56 15.90
CA LEU A 307 4.18 -1.53 16.35
C LEU A 307 5.52 -1.22 15.68
N VAL A 308 5.54 -1.06 14.37
CA VAL A 308 6.76 -0.78 13.60
C VAL A 308 7.33 0.59 13.97
N ALA A 309 6.51 1.63 14.01
CA ALA A 309 6.93 2.98 14.41
C ALA A 309 7.61 2.99 15.79
N ARG A 310 7.12 2.19 16.73
CA ARG A 310 7.67 2.14 18.09
C ARG A 310 8.93 1.33 18.21
N TRP A 311 9.07 0.23 17.46
CA TRP A 311 10.04 -0.81 17.78
C TRP A 311 11.11 -1.08 16.73
N HIS A 312 11.04 -0.49 15.51
CA HIS A 312 12.01 -0.75 14.44
C HIS A 312 13.46 -0.49 14.88
N GLY A 313 13.75 0.64 15.50
CA GLY A 313 15.09 0.96 16.01
C GLY A 313 15.58 -0.02 17.08
N VAL A 314 14.68 -0.52 17.93
CA VAL A 314 14.99 -1.54 18.95
C VAL A 314 15.29 -2.89 18.30
N VAL A 315 14.56 -3.26 17.24
CA VAL A 315 14.79 -4.51 16.48
C VAL A 315 16.19 -4.48 15.83
N HIS A 316 16.59 -3.39 15.22
CA HIS A 316 17.94 -3.28 14.62
C HIS A 316 19.07 -3.47 15.64
N ALA A 317 18.84 -3.03 16.88
CA ALA A 317 19.80 -3.14 17.97
C ALA A 317 19.63 -4.40 18.83
N VAL A 318 18.77 -5.36 18.44
CA VAL A 318 18.31 -6.47 19.32
C VAL A 318 19.43 -7.31 19.90
N ARG A 319 20.54 -7.50 19.17
CA ARG A 319 21.70 -8.28 19.65
C ARG A 319 22.38 -7.64 20.86
N ALA A 320 22.29 -6.32 21.02
CA ALA A 320 22.83 -5.59 22.15
C ALA A 320 21.88 -5.56 23.36
N LEU A 321 20.61 -5.96 23.19
CA LEU A 321 19.61 -5.87 24.24
C LEU A 321 19.80 -6.94 25.33
N ARG A 322 19.42 -6.58 26.57
CA ARG A 322 19.30 -7.54 27.67
C ARG A 322 18.05 -8.42 27.46
N PRO A 323 18.05 -9.68 27.95
CA PRO A 323 16.90 -10.59 27.83
C PRO A 323 15.56 -10.01 28.29
N ALA A 324 15.58 -9.12 29.30
CA ALA A 324 14.36 -8.44 29.74
C ALA A 324 13.77 -7.53 28.65
N ALA A 325 14.60 -6.75 27.96
CA ALA A 325 14.15 -5.88 26.88
C ALA A 325 13.66 -6.68 25.66
N ILE A 326 14.26 -7.86 25.38
CA ILE A 326 13.76 -8.78 24.35
C ILE A 326 12.37 -9.29 24.74
N LEU A 327 12.18 -9.72 25.99
CA LEU A 327 10.86 -10.18 26.45
C LEU A 327 9.81 -9.07 26.41
N ASP A 328 10.18 -7.82 26.72
CA ASP A 328 9.30 -6.65 26.63
C ASP A 328 8.86 -6.39 25.18
N LEU A 329 9.79 -6.48 24.23
CA LEU A 329 9.49 -6.37 22.80
C LEU A 329 8.54 -7.49 22.35
N LEU A 330 8.84 -8.76 22.67
CA LEU A 330 7.97 -9.90 22.33
C LEU A 330 6.57 -9.76 22.94
N SER A 331 6.48 -9.22 24.16
CA SER A 331 5.20 -8.96 24.84
C SER A 331 4.45 -7.80 24.18
N ALA A 332 5.13 -6.72 23.82
CA ALA A 332 4.53 -5.57 23.15
C ALA A 332 4.00 -5.92 21.76
N ALA A 333 4.69 -6.81 21.05
CA ALA A 333 4.23 -7.36 19.78
C ALA A 333 3.09 -8.38 19.96
N ASP A 334 2.73 -8.78 21.19
CA ASP A 334 1.83 -9.90 21.49
C ASP A 334 2.28 -11.24 20.84
N ALA A 335 3.59 -11.37 20.58
CA ALA A 335 4.16 -12.45 19.79
C ALA A 335 4.01 -13.84 20.44
N LEU A 336 3.86 -13.86 21.76
CA LEU A 336 3.66 -15.11 22.50
C LEU A 336 2.31 -15.77 22.21
N ARG A 337 1.29 -14.98 21.86
CA ARG A 337 -0.06 -15.42 21.49
C ARG A 337 -0.27 -15.41 19.98
N ARG A 338 0.29 -14.39 19.31
CA ARG A 338 0.11 -14.09 17.89
C ARG A 338 1.48 -13.87 17.23
N PRO A 339 2.21 -14.95 16.92
CA PRO A 339 3.57 -14.86 16.37
C PRO A 339 3.62 -14.07 15.05
N GLU A 340 2.55 -14.10 14.26
CA GLU A 340 2.42 -13.35 13.01
C GLU A 340 2.58 -11.82 13.18
N ARG A 341 2.29 -11.28 14.37
CA ARG A 341 2.54 -9.86 14.67
C ARG A 341 4.02 -9.52 14.78
N LEU A 342 4.81 -10.48 15.29
CA LEU A 342 6.27 -10.33 15.27
C LEU A 342 6.78 -10.41 13.84
N ASP A 343 6.29 -11.32 13.01
CA ASP A 343 6.72 -11.43 11.62
C ASP A 343 6.43 -10.12 10.86
N THR A 344 5.24 -9.52 11.03
CA THR A 344 4.92 -8.19 10.48
C THR A 344 5.94 -7.12 10.87
N LEU A 345 6.35 -7.07 12.15
CA LEU A 345 7.39 -6.14 12.63
C LEU A 345 8.75 -6.43 11.97
N LEU A 346 9.13 -7.69 11.89
CA LEU A 346 10.43 -8.10 11.37
C LEU A 346 10.56 -7.87 9.87
N GLU A 347 9.51 -8.15 9.10
CA GLU A 347 9.45 -7.90 7.67
C GLU A 347 9.52 -6.39 7.36
N ALA A 348 8.84 -5.56 8.14
CA ALA A 348 8.96 -4.10 7.99
C ALA A 348 10.37 -3.58 8.34
N CYS A 349 11.00 -4.12 9.38
CA CYS A 349 12.39 -3.79 9.73
C CYS A 349 13.40 -4.32 8.69
N GLU A 350 13.09 -5.44 8.04
CA GLU A 350 13.88 -5.92 6.89
C GLU A 350 13.85 -4.93 5.74
N CYS A 351 12.67 -4.39 5.42
CA CYS A 351 12.52 -3.37 4.38
C CYS A 351 13.35 -2.13 4.68
N ASP A 352 13.29 -1.63 5.92
CA ASP A 352 14.09 -0.49 6.37
C ASP A 352 15.59 -0.75 6.21
N ALA A 353 16.09 -1.91 6.68
CA ALA A 353 17.51 -2.22 6.68
C ALA A 353 18.09 -2.60 5.32
N LEU A 354 17.33 -3.31 4.48
CA LEU A 354 17.83 -3.95 3.24
C LEU A 354 17.38 -3.28 1.94
N SER A 355 16.60 -2.19 2.01
CA SER A 355 16.14 -1.46 0.83
C SER A 355 17.26 -0.71 0.07
N LEU A 356 18.45 -0.67 0.62
CA LEU A 356 19.59 0.03 0.03
C LEU A 356 20.27 -0.82 -1.04
N PRO A 357 20.71 -0.21 -2.17
CA PRO A 357 21.45 -0.93 -3.21
C PRO A 357 22.71 -1.60 -2.63
N GLY A 358 22.93 -2.86 -3.01
CA GLY A 358 24.06 -3.65 -2.54
C GLY A 358 23.91 -4.24 -1.13
N ARG A 359 22.85 -3.93 -0.41
CA ARG A 359 22.49 -4.60 0.84
C ARG A 359 21.53 -5.74 0.51
N GLY A 360 22.06 -6.90 0.15
CA GLY A 360 21.30 -8.13 0.02
C GLY A 360 21.64 -9.10 1.15
N GLY A 361 20.81 -10.12 1.35
CA GLY A 361 21.09 -11.20 2.29
C GLY A 361 20.03 -11.38 3.37
N ASP A 362 20.40 -12.13 4.40
CA ASP A 362 19.50 -12.48 5.50
C ASP A 362 19.46 -11.33 6.54
N TYR A 363 18.26 -10.91 6.91
CA TYR A 363 18.06 -9.94 8.00
C TYR A 363 18.27 -10.63 9.36
N ALA A 364 19.51 -10.67 9.80
CA ALA A 364 19.92 -11.40 11.00
C ALA A 364 19.11 -11.08 12.28
N PRO A 365 18.62 -9.85 12.55
CA PRO A 365 17.75 -9.57 13.67
C PRO A 365 16.45 -10.36 13.65
N ALA A 366 15.89 -10.66 12.47
CA ALA A 366 14.65 -11.43 12.35
C ALA A 366 14.86 -12.87 12.85
N ARG A 367 15.90 -13.55 12.39
CA ARG A 367 16.24 -14.90 12.87
C ARG A 367 16.46 -14.90 14.38
N TYR A 368 17.25 -13.95 14.87
CA TYR A 368 17.52 -13.82 16.31
C TYR A 368 16.25 -13.68 17.15
N LEU A 369 15.28 -12.87 16.73
CA LEU A 369 14.03 -12.67 17.47
C LEU A 369 13.08 -13.86 17.36
N ARG A 370 13.05 -14.57 16.21
CA ARG A 370 12.28 -15.81 16.06
C ARG A 370 12.82 -16.91 16.98
N ASP A 371 14.14 -17.07 17.07
CA ASP A 371 14.77 -18.02 17.98
C ASP A 371 14.50 -17.67 19.45
N ALA A 372 14.59 -16.39 19.81
CA ALA A 372 14.24 -15.90 21.14
C ALA A 372 12.76 -16.14 21.49
N LEU A 373 11.85 -15.93 20.53
CA LEU A 373 10.43 -16.24 20.69
C LEU A 373 10.22 -17.74 20.93
N ALA A 374 10.88 -18.60 20.16
CA ALA A 374 10.81 -20.04 20.34
C ALA A 374 11.26 -20.47 21.75
N ALA A 375 12.38 -19.93 22.24
CA ALA A 375 12.86 -20.18 23.60
C ALA A 375 11.86 -19.71 24.67
N ALA A 376 11.25 -18.54 24.51
CA ALA A 376 10.25 -18.01 25.44
C ALA A 376 8.92 -18.78 25.40
N LYS A 377 8.50 -19.32 24.24
CA LYS A 377 7.32 -20.18 24.07
C LYS A 377 7.54 -21.61 24.61
N GLY A 378 8.78 -22.07 24.65
CA GLY A 378 9.12 -23.38 25.26
C GLY A 378 8.85 -23.48 26.77
N VAL A 379 8.54 -22.38 27.44
CA VAL A 379 8.13 -22.37 28.86
C VAL A 379 6.69 -22.83 28.98
N ASP A 380 6.46 -23.93 29.78
CA ASP A 380 5.10 -24.32 30.18
C ASP A 380 4.50 -23.29 31.14
N ALA A 381 3.91 -22.26 30.55
CA ALA A 381 3.29 -21.15 31.29
C ALA A 381 2.10 -21.65 32.15
N ALA A 382 1.41 -22.72 31.73
CA ALA A 382 0.29 -23.26 32.47
C ALA A 382 0.76 -23.97 33.76
N ALA A 383 1.83 -24.77 33.69
CA ALA A 383 2.41 -25.38 34.87
C ALA A 383 2.97 -24.33 35.85
N VAL A 384 3.68 -23.33 35.35
CA VAL A 384 4.19 -22.22 36.16
C VAL A 384 3.04 -21.45 36.82
N ALA A 385 1.97 -21.18 36.10
CA ALA A 385 0.78 -20.46 36.60
C ALA A 385 0.08 -21.28 37.72
N ARG A 386 -0.12 -22.60 37.53
CA ARG A 386 -0.69 -23.47 38.57
C ARG A 386 0.12 -23.44 39.88
N LYS A 387 1.45 -23.55 39.75
CA LYS A 387 2.34 -23.52 40.94
C LYS A 387 2.28 -22.13 41.64
N ALA A 388 2.32 -21.08 40.90
CA ALA A 388 2.25 -19.70 41.44
C ALA A 388 0.90 -19.44 42.14
N LYS A 389 -0.21 -19.91 41.56
CA LYS A 389 -1.56 -19.79 42.14
C LYS A 389 -1.69 -20.53 43.46
N ALA A 390 -1.13 -21.75 43.58
CA ALA A 390 -1.17 -22.53 44.78
C ALA A 390 -0.42 -21.87 45.97
N SER A 391 0.58 -21.04 45.68
CA SER A 391 1.41 -20.37 46.68
C SER A 391 0.97 -18.92 46.99
N ALA A 392 0.00 -18.39 46.27
CA ALA A 392 -0.42 -16.95 46.36
C ALA A 392 -1.69 -16.81 47.23
N LYS A 393 -1.78 -15.67 47.91
CA LYS A 393 -3.06 -15.24 48.52
C LYS A 393 -4.09 -14.94 47.43
N PRO A 394 -5.38 -15.22 47.62
CA PRO A 394 -6.42 -15.03 46.61
C PRO A 394 -6.43 -13.60 45.98
N SER A 395 -6.23 -12.58 46.80
CA SER A 395 -6.23 -11.16 46.39
C SER A 395 -5.02 -10.76 45.53
N GLY A 396 -3.96 -11.56 45.42
CA GLY A 396 -2.74 -11.27 44.66
C GLY A 396 -2.38 -12.34 43.62
N ALA A 397 -3.25 -13.34 43.42
CA ALA A 397 -2.94 -14.50 42.58
C ALA A 397 -2.62 -14.15 41.13
N ALA A 398 -3.35 -13.22 40.53
CA ALA A 398 -3.13 -12.78 39.13
C ALA A 398 -1.74 -12.17 38.94
N ASP A 399 -1.34 -11.31 39.86
CA ASP A 399 -0.04 -10.62 39.81
C ASP A 399 1.12 -11.59 40.08
N ALA A 400 0.94 -12.52 41.03
CA ALA A 400 1.91 -13.60 41.33
C ALA A 400 2.12 -14.50 40.09
N ILE A 401 1.04 -14.88 39.40
CA ILE A 401 1.09 -15.67 38.15
C ILE A 401 1.85 -14.91 37.09
N ALA A 402 1.51 -13.65 36.83
CA ALA A 402 2.17 -12.83 35.82
C ALA A 402 3.67 -12.70 36.07
N LYS A 403 4.06 -12.42 37.32
CA LYS A 403 5.46 -12.34 37.75
C LYS A 403 6.20 -13.67 37.58
N ALA A 404 5.58 -14.78 37.98
CA ALA A 404 6.19 -16.10 37.87
C ALA A 404 6.41 -16.55 36.43
N VAL A 405 5.42 -16.35 35.57
CA VAL A 405 5.53 -16.65 34.12
C VAL A 405 6.58 -15.79 33.47
N ARG A 406 6.60 -14.48 33.78
CA ARG A 406 7.65 -13.57 33.28
C ARG A 406 9.06 -14.00 33.73
N ALA A 407 9.22 -14.37 35.00
CA ALA A 407 10.50 -14.84 35.52
C ALA A 407 10.98 -16.14 34.84
N ALA A 408 10.08 -17.09 34.59
CA ALA A 408 10.38 -18.34 33.89
C ALA A 408 10.83 -18.07 32.44
N ARG A 409 10.13 -17.21 31.70
CA ARG A 409 10.51 -16.78 30.32
C ARG A 409 11.84 -16.05 30.29
N LEU A 410 12.11 -15.17 31.27
CA LEU A 410 13.41 -14.52 31.39
C LEU A 410 14.55 -15.50 31.65
N LYS A 411 14.30 -16.52 32.44
CA LYS A 411 15.28 -17.61 32.68
C LYS A 411 15.56 -18.35 31.37
N ALA A 412 14.53 -18.77 30.65
CA ALA A 412 14.66 -19.44 29.34
C ALA A 412 15.45 -18.61 28.33
N LEU A 413 15.17 -17.30 28.22
CA LEU A 413 15.90 -16.40 27.34
C LEU A 413 17.37 -16.23 27.73
N ARG A 414 17.69 -16.22 29.04
CA ARG A 414 19.09 -16.16 29.51
C ARG A 414 19.85 -17.45 29.17
N GLU A 415 19.22 -18.60 29.35
CA GLU A 415 19.78 -19.90 29.01
C GLU A 415 20.00 -20.04 27.51
N TRP A 416 18.99 -19.75 26.71
CA TRP A 416 19.10 -19.72 25.26
C TRP A 416 20.27 -18.82 24.78
N ARG A 417 20.40 -17.62 25.34
CA ARG A 417 21.50 -16.69 24.95
C ARG A 417 22.88 -17.24 25.34
N LYS A 418 23.00 -17.92 26.48
CA LYS A 418 24.27 -18.56 26.90
C LYS A 418 24.66 -19.71 25.97
N SER A 419 23.69 -20.48 25.50
CA SER A 419 23.90 -21.58 24.55
C SER A 419 24.18 -21.12 23.13
N ASN A 420 23.95 -19.79 22.80
CA ASN A 420 24.14 -19.20 21.49
C ASN A 420 25.02 -17.94 21.54
N PRO A 421 26.28 -18.02 22.02
CA PRO A 421 27.13 -16.82 22.25
C PRO A 421 27.44 -16.05 20.98
N GLY A 422 27.55 -16.71 19.82
CA GLY A 422 27.78 -16.08 18.51
C GLY A 422 26.65 -15.20 18.03
N LEU A 423 25.43 -15.39 18.54
CA LEU A 423 24.28 -14.55 18.19
C LEU A 423 24.28 -13.18 18.90
N GLY A 424 25.05 -13.05 20.01
CA GLY A 424 25.16 -11.82 20.81
C GLY A 424 26.36 -10.94 20.48
N ALA A 425 27.24 -11.33 19.57
CA ALA A 425 28.39 -10.50 19.18
C ALA A 425 27.95 -9.25 18.42
N LYS A 426 28.57 -8.10 18.70
CA LYS A 426 28.41 -6.88 17.89
C LYS A 426 28.67 -7.24 16.43
N PRO A 427 27.90 -6.74 15.47
CA PRO A 427 28.23 -6.88 14.07
C PRO A 427 29.65 -6.36 13.88
N GLY A 428 30.55 -7.23 13.42
CA GLY A 428 31.91 -6.84 13.10
C GLY A 428 31.87 -5.67 12.12
N THR A 429 32.77 -4.72 12.30
CA THR A 429 33.02 -3.67 11.32
C THR A 429 33.04 -4.32 9.93
N PRO A 430 32.29 -3.83 8.94
CA PRO A 430 32.32 -4.42 7.60
C PRO A 430 33.79 -4.46 7.13
N PRO A 431 34.21 -5.54 6.45
CA PRO A 431 35.58 -5.63 5.93
C PRO A 431 35.83 -4.38 5.07
N PRO A 432 37.01 -3.77 5.17
CA PRO A 432 37.37 -2.61 4.39
C PRO A 432 37.14 -2.96 2.92
N ALA A 433 36.41 -2.09 2.19
CA ALA A 433 36.17 -2.26 0.77
C ALA A 433 37.48 -2.63 0.08
N SER A 434 37.50 -3.76 -0.61
CA SER A 434 38.66 -4.23 -1.36
C SER A 434 39.03 -3.13 -2.36
N ARG A 435 40.20 -2.49 -2.13
CA ARG A 435 40.78 -1.52 -3.07
C ARG A 435 40.86 -2.20 -4.44
N PRO A 436 40.43 -1.56 -5.53
CA PRO A 436 40.60 -2.12 -6.86
C PRO A 436 42.09 -2.33 -7.07
N ARG A 437 42.46 -3.56 -7.42
CA ARG A 437 43.84 -3.89 -7.82
C ARG A 437 44.20 -2.97 -8.98
N ARG A 438 45.17 -2.07 -8.76
CA ARG A 438 45.83 -1.34 -9.83
C ARG A 438 46.37 -2.39 -10.81
N ARG A 439 45.83 -2.39 -12.03
CA ARG A 439 46.47 -3.11 -13.13
C ARG A 439 47.85 -2.51 -13.32
N ALA A 440 48.87 -3.32 -13.10
CA ALA A 440 50.24 -2.99 -13.48
C ALA A 440 50.24 -2.83 -15.02
N SER A 441 50.52 -1.64 -15.49
CA SER A 441 50.92 -1.39 -16.86
C SER A 441 52.34 -1.92 -16.96
N GLY A 442 52.51 -3.10 -17.55
CA GLY A 442 53.80 -3.64 -17.99
C GLY A 442 54.05 -3.20 -19.42
N ALA A 443 55.22 -2.77 -19.63
CA ALA A 443 55.87 -2.28 -20.84
C ALA A 443 55.60 -3.09 -22.12
#